data_7e022b8f23aeffd28c75cd4c7287c807
#
_entry.id   7e022b8f23aeffd28c75cd4c7287c807
#
_cell.length_a   1.000
_cell.length_b   1.000
_cell.length_c   1.000
_cell.angle_alpha   90.00
_cell.angle_beta   90.00
_cell.angle_gamma   90.00
#
_symmetry.space_group_name_H-M   'P 1'
#
loop_
_entity.id
_entity.type
_entity.pdbx_description
1 polymer ?
#
loop_
_entity_poly.entity_id
_entity_poly.type
_entity_poly.pdbx_seq_one_letter_code
_entity_poly.pdbx_strand_id
1 'polypeptide(L)'
;VCEFGGNGCAETVHAALERAFAKRGLVYPRVFYFPTIGEYAPLLEEAGFRVKYAVLFDRPTKQKTEDGFKDWVNMFDKAPFEGMDEALKDEIIAEAEAESKEKLYHDGSWYIDYVRIRFRAVKY
;
A
#
# COMPACT_ATOMS: atom_id res chain seq x y z
N VAL A 1 -17.19 5.30 13.21
CA VAL A 1 -16.59 4.24 12.38
C VAL A 1 -15.52 4.83 11.48
N CYS A 2 -14.37 4.21 11.42
CA CYS A 2 -13.35 4.58 10.43
C CYS A 2 -12.75 3.32 9.79
N GLU A 3 -12.35 3.45 8.53
CA GLU A 3 -11.70 2.39 7.80
C GLU A 3 -10.64 3.00 6.88
N PHE A 4 -9.47 2.38 6.87
CA PHE A 4 -8.35 2.85 6.03
C PHE A 4 -7.35 1.71 5.81
N GLY A 5 -6.23 2.00 5.11
CA GLY A 5 -5.20 0.99 4.88
C GLY A 5 -4.52 0.58 6.18
N GLY A 6 -4.46 -0.72 6.43
CA GLY A 6 -3.83 -1.27 7.62
C GLY A 6 -2.48 -1.92 7.31
N ASN A 7 -1.84 -2.41 8.36
CA ASN A 7 -0.52 -3.04 8.25
C ASN A 7 -0.49 -4.14 7.19
N GLY A 8 0.46 -4.04 6.28
CA GLY A 8 0.60 -4.96 5.15
C GLY A 8 -0.12 -4.52 3.88
N CYS A 9 -0.83 -3.38 3.89
CA CYS A 9 -1.56 -2.89 2.72
C CYS A 9 -0.61 -2.62 1.56
N ALA A 10 -0.88 -3.21 0.39
CA ALA A 10 -0.08 -3.11 -0.81
C ALA A 10 1.40 -3.50 -0.60
N GLU A 11 1.66 -4.38 0.34
CA GLU A 11 3.03 -4.77 0.70
C GLU A 11 3.79 -5.38 -0.48
N THR A 12 3.13 -6.14 -1.33
CA THR A 12 3.79 -6.73 -2.50
C THR A 12 4.33 -5.65 -3.43
N VAL A 13 3.56 -4.58 -3.64
CA VAL A 13 3.97 -3.44 -4.47
C VAL A 13 5.13 -2.70 -3.84
N HIS A 14 5.00 -2.34 -2.56
CA HIS A 14 6.04 -1.57 -1.85
C HIS A 14 7.35 -2.36 -1.73
N ALA A 15 7.28 -3.65 -1.42
CA ALA A 15 8.47 -4.48 -1.32
C ALA A 15 9.19 -4.62 -2.66
N ALA A 16 8.44 -4.78 -3.75
CA ALA A 16 9.02 -4.86 -5.09
C ALA A 16 9.71 -3.57 -5.50
N LEU A 17 9.09 -2.43 -5.22
CA LEU A 17 9.69 -1.12 -5.49
C LEU A 17 10.94 -0.91 -4.62
N GLU A 18 10.90 -1.29 -3.36
CA GLU A 18 12.04 -1.19 -2.46
C GLU A 18 13.24 -1.98 -2.98
N ARG A 19 13.00 -3.20 -3.47
CA ARG A 19 14.06 -4.02 -4.06
C ARG A 19 14.62 -3.41 -5.35
N ALA A 20 13.76 -2.86 -6.19
CA ALA A 20 14.19 -2.22 -7.44
C ALA A 20 15.04 -0.97 -7.16
N PHE A 21 14.66 -0.19 -6.16
CA PHE A 21 15.47 0.96 -5.71
C PHE A 21 16.83 0.50 -5.16
N ALA A 22 16.82 -0.52 -4.31
CA ALA A 22 18.04 -1.02 -3.68
C ALA A 22 19.07 -1.53 -4.69
N LYS A 23 18.62 -2.18 -5.77
CA LYS A 23 19.51 -2.64 -6.85
C LYS A 23 20.27 -1.50 -7.51
N ARG A 24 19.76 -0.30 -7.43
CA ARG A 24 20.35 0.90 -8.03
C ARG A 24 21.06 1.79 -7.01
N GLY A 25 21.21 1.29 -5.79
CA GLY A 25 21.83 2.06 -4.70
C GLY A 25 20.96 3.21 -4.20
N LEU A 26 19.65 3.14 -4.46
CA LEU A 26 18.71 4.17 -4.05
C LEU A 26 17.89 3.69 -2.86
N VAL A 27 17.42 4.65 -2.05
CA VAL A 27 16.55 4.37 -0.91
C VAL A 27 15.10 4.64 -1.30
N TYR A 28 14.22 3.66 -1.09
CA TYR A 28 12.80 3.80 -1.32
C TYR A 28 12.12 4.30 -0.04
N PRO A 29 11.63 5.54 -0.01
CA PRO A 29 10.93 6.04 1.18
C PRO A 29 9.50 5.49 1.21
N ARG A 30 9.15 4.81 2.29
CA ARG A 30 7.77 4.36 2.51
C ARG A 30 7.02 5.49 3.19
N VAL A 31 6.15 6.14 2.44
CA VAL A 31 5.45 7.35 2.90
C VAL A 31 4.08 7.08 3.52
N PHE A 32 3.60 5.84 3.41
CA PHE A 32 2.27 5.48 3.92
C PHE A 32 2.34 5.02 5.37
N TYR A 33 1.33 5.40 6.13
CA TYR A 33 1.13 4.92 7.49
C TYR A 33 0.08 3.82 7.48
N PHE A 34 0.51 2.58 7.70
CA PHE A 34 -0.36 1.41 7.73
C PHE A 34 -0.22 0.74 9.10
N PRO A 35 -1.01 1.16 10.10
CA PRO A 35 -0.86 0.66 11.45
C PRO A 35 -1.47 -0.72 11.67
N THR A 36 -0.98 -1.41 12.69
CA THR A 36 -1.66 -2.57 13.25
C THR A 36 -2.79 -2.10 14.18
N ILE A 37 -3.66 -3.03 14.57
CA ILE A 37 -4.70 -2.72 15.56
C ILE A 37 -4.05 -2.25 16.88
N GLY A 38 -2.97 -2.94 17.29
CA GLY A 38 -2.28 -2.60 18.53
C GLY A 38 -1.59 -1.25 18.53
N GLU A 39 -1.27 -0.71 17.35
CA GLU A 39 -0.68 0.60 17.21
C GLU A 39 -1.73 1.72 17.20
N TYR A 40 -2.88 1.49 16.59
CA TYR A 40 -3.87 2.53 16.38
C TYR A 40 -4.92 2.61 17.49
N ALA A 41 -5.34 1.49 18.05
CA ALA A 41 -6.35 1.49 19.11
C ALA A 41 -5.97 2.37 20.31
N PRO A 42 -4.70 2.33 20.80
CA PRO A 42 -4.29 3.23 21.89
C PRO A 42 -4.43 4.71 21.55
N LEU A 43 -4.21 5.09 20.29
CA LEU A 43 -4.37 6.48 19.86
C LEU A 43 -5.82 6.93 19.96
N LEU A 44 -6.76 6.06 19.61
CA LEU A 44 -8.18 6.35 19.76
C LEU A 44 -8.57 6.50 21.22
N GLU A 45 -8.05 5.63 22.08
CA GLU A 45 -8.34 5.69 23.52
C GLU A 45 -7.78 6.96 24.15
N GLU A 46 -6.55 7.35 23.80
CA GLU A 46 -5.94 8.60 24.25
C GLU A 46 -6.75 9.84 23.79
N ALA A 47 -7.37 9.75 22.62
CA ALA A 47 -8.22 10.82 22.10
C ALA A 47 -9.61 10.86 22.73
N GLY A 48 -9.90 9.96 23.67
CA GLY A 48 -11.17 9.96 24.40
C GLY A 48 -12.23 9.06 23.79
N PHE A 49 -11.85 8.09 22.98
CA PHE A 49 -12.78 7.13 22.38
C PHE A 49 -12.65 5.77 23.06
N ARG A 50 -13.78 5.09 23.15
CA ARG A 50 -13.83 3.70 23.61
C ARG A 50 -13.96 2.81 22.38
N VAL A 51 -12.96 1.98 22.12
CA VAL A 51 -12.97 1.07 20.99
C VAL A 51 -13.88 -0.10 21.29
N LYS A 52 -14.91 -0.27 20.47
CA LYS A 52 -15.91 -1.34 20.62
C LYS A 52 -15.63 -2.52 19.70
N TYR A 53 -14.95 -2.27 18.58
CA TYR A 53 -14.70 -3.28 17.56
C TYR A 53 -13.50 -2.87 16.74
N ALA A 54 -12.66 -3.83 16.41
CA ALA A 54 -11.52 -3.62 15.53
C ALA A 54 -11.28 -4.86 14.69
N VAL A 55 -11.00 -4.68 13.41
CA VAL A 55 -10.68 -5.79 12.50
C VAL A 55 -9.64 -5.36 11.49
N LEU A 56 -8.71 -6.27 11.21
CA LEU A 56 -7.74 -6.14 10.12
C LEU A 56 -8.04 -7.26 9.13
N PHE A 57 -8.26 -6.93 7.87
CA PHE A 57 -8.66 -7.93 6.88
C PHE A 57 -8.07 -7.66 5.52
N ASP A 58 -7.82 -8.74 4.77
CA ASP A 58 -7.31 -8.65 3.40
C ASP A 58 -8.45 -8.28 2.47
N ARG A 59 -8.15 -7.37 1.55
CA ARG A 59 -9.11 -6.93 0.55
C ARG A 59 -8.42 -6.74 -0.80
N PRO A 60 -8.07 -7.82 -1.50
CA PRO A 60 -7.49 -7.72 -2.83
C PRO A 60 -8.39 -6.87 -3.73
N THR A 61 -7.83 -5.84 -4.35
CA THR A 61 -8.62 -4.85 -5.07
C THR A 61 -8.26 -4.86 -6.55
N LYS A 62 -9.24 -5.23 -7.37
CA LYS A 62 -9.09 -5.27 -8.82
C LYS A 62 -8.88 -3.88 -9.40
N GLN A 63 -7.87 -3.74 -10.24
CA GLN A 63 -7.62 -2.50 -10.96
C GLN A 63 -8.41 -2.49 -12.26
N LYS A 64 -8.80 -1.30 -12.71
CA LYS A 64 -9.71 -1.13 -13.84
C LYS A 64 -9.02 -1.14 -15.20
N THR A 65 -7.69 -0.94 -15.24
CA THR A 65 -6.93 -0.81 -16.47
C THR A 65 -5.98 -1.97 -16.68
N GLU A 66 -5.52 -2.17 -17.92
CA GLU A 66 -4.52 -3.18 -18.24
C GLU A 66 -3.17 -2.88 -17.58
N ASP A 67 -2.84 -1.60 -17.40
CA ASP A 67 -1.64 -1.14 -16.75
C ASP A 67 -1.89 -0.88 -15.25
N GLY A 68 -2.73 -1.69 -14.62
CA GLY A 68 -3.17 -1.47 -13.25
C GLY A 68 -2.06 -1.25 -12.24
N PHE A 69 -0.96 -1.98 -12.34
CA PHE A 69 0.18 -1.81 -11.45
C PHE A 69 0.82 -0.42 -11.62
N LYS A 70 1.19 -0.09 -12.86
CA LYS A 70 1.82 1.19 -13.18
C LYS A 70 0.90 2.36 -12.84
N ASP A 71 -0.37 2.25 -13.20
CA ASP A 71 -1.35 3.30 -12.95
C ASP A 71 -1.54 3.51 -11.44
N TRP A 72 -1.56 2.44 -10.67
CA TRP A 72 -1.67 2.54 -9.21
C TRP A 72 -0.48 3.29 -8.61
N VAL A 73 0.74 2.95 -9.02
CA VAL A 73 1.95 3.62 -8.55
C VAL A 73 1.92 5.10 -8.90
N ASN A 74 1.55 5.42 -10.14
CA ASN A 74 1.48 6.81 -10.60
C ASN A 74 0.39 7.62 -9.90
N MET A 75 -0.66 6.97 -9.44
CA MET A 75 -1.76 7.66 -8.76
C MET A 75 -1.49 7.85 -7.25
N PHE A 76 -0.98 6.84 -6.59
CA PHE A 76 -0.91 6.81 -5.13
C PHE A 76 0.51 6.91 -4.55
N ASP A 77 1.54 6.57 -5.31
CA ASP A 77 2.89 6.47 -4.80
C ASP A 77 3.89 7.33 -5.59
N LYS A 78 3.54 8.58 -5.78
CA LYS A 78 4.35 9.52 -6.57
C LYS A 78 5.58 10.03 -5.81
N ALA A 79 5.46 10.21 -4.51
CA ALA A 79 6.48 10.88 -3.71
C ALA A 79 7.89 10.28 -3.86
N PRO A 80 8.07 8.94 -3.84
CA PRO A 80 9.39 8.36 -4.00
C PRO A 80 10.08 8.67 -5.34
N PHE A 81 9.30 9.07 -6.34
CA PHE A 81 9.79 9.34 -7.69
C PHE A 81 9.96 10.82 -8.01
N GLU A 82 9.68 11.70 -7.08
CA GLU A 82 9.84 13.15 -7.29
C GLU A 82 11.28 13.48 -7.63
N GLY A 83 11.47 14.27 -8.68
CA GLY A 83 12.79 14.68 -9.14
C GLY A 83 13.58 13.60 -9.87
N MET A 84 12.98 12.41 -10.06
CA MET A 84 13.64 11.31 -10.77
C MET A 84 13.44 11.45 -12.29
N ASP A 85 14.48 11.06 -13.04
CA ASP A 85 14.39 10.98 -14.49
C ASP A 85 13.29 10.01 -14.92
N GLU A 86 12.48 10.39 -15.90
CA GLU A 86 11.34 9.57 -16.36
C GLU A 86 11.76 8.19 -16.87
N ALA A 87 12.89 8.10 -17.57
CA ALA A 87 13.38 6.81 -18.06
C ALA A 87 13.74 5.87 -16.91
N LEU A 88 14.36 6.41 -15.86
CA LEU A 88 14.70 5.63 -14.67
C LEU A 88 13.46 5.21 -13.90
N LYS A 89 12.50 6.12 -13.76
CA LYS A 89 11.21 5.82 -13.13
C LYS A 89 10.49 4.69 -13.84
N ASP A 90 10.39 4.76 -15.16
CA ASP A 90 9.73 3.73 -15.96
C ASP A 90 10.42 2.37 -15.83
N GLU A 91 11.75 2.36 -15.80
CA GLU A 91 12.53 1.15 -15.62
C GLU A 91 12.27 0.50 -14.25
N ILE A 92 12.25 1.30 -13.19
CA ILE A 92 12.00 0.83 -11.83
C ILE A 92 10.59 0.25 -11.72
N ILE A 93 9.60 0.96 -12.24
CA ILE A 93 8.21 0.49 -12.20
C ILE A 93 8.04 -0.79 -12.99
N ALA A 94 8.63 -0.88 -14.17
CA ALA A 94 8.56 -2.08 -15.02
C ALA A 94 9.19 -3.30 -14.32
N GLU A 95 10.32 -3.11 -13.65
CA GLU A 95 10.97 -4.19 -12.91
C GLU A 95 10.11 -4.66 -11.73
N ALA A 96 9.56 -3.72 -10.96
CA ALA A 96 8.68 -4.05 -9.84
C ALA A 96 7.39 -4.73 -10.32
N GLU A 97 6.83 -4.29 -11.45
CA GLU A 97 5.66 -4.90 -12.07
C GLU A 97 5.92 -6.34 -12.45
N ALA A 98 7.04 -6.61 -13.12
CA ALA A 98 7.41 -7.95 -13.53
C ALA A 98 7.58 -8.89 -12.33
N GLU A 99 8.20 -8.41 -11.26
CA GLU A 99 8.37 -9.17 -10.02
C GLU A 99 7.05 -9.47 -9.32
N SER A 100 6.12 -8.53 -9.37
CA SER A 100 4.82 -8.64 -8.68
C SER A 100 3.78 -9.42 -9.47
N LYS A 101 4.00 -9.65 -10.76
CA LYS A 101 2.98 -10.21 -11.65
C LYS A 101 2.47 -11.57 -11.18
N GLU A 102 3.35 -12.44 -10.71
CA GLU A 102 2.98 -13.78 -10.25
C GLU A 102 1.96 -13.72 -9.12
N LYS A 103 2.11 -12.76 -8.21
CA LYS A 103 1.23 -12.62 -7.03
C LYS A 103 -0.01 -11.77 -7.29
N LEU A 104 0.11 -10.76 -8.13
CA LEU A 104 -0.93 -9.74 -8.26
C LEU A 104 -1.72 -9.77 -9.57
N TYR A 105 -1.26 -10.51 -10.57
CA TYR A 105 -1.95 -10.58 -11.86
C TYR A 105 -2.69 -11.91 -11.99
N HIS A 106 -4.02 -11.85 -12.03
CA HIS A 106 -4.88 -13.02 -12.12
C HIS A 106 -6.04 -12.77 -13.08
N ASP A 107 -6.41 -13.79 -13.85
CA ASP A 107 -7.59 -13.74 -14.71
C ASP A 107 -7.64 -12.49 -15.61
N GLY A 108 -6.48 -12.09 -16.13
CA GLY A 108 -6.38 -10.96 -17.05
C GLY A 108 -6.44 -9.59 -16.37
N SER A 109 -6.34 -9.50 -15.05
CA SER A 109 -6.42 -8.25 -14.30
C SER A 109 -5.40 -8.18 -13.18
N TRP A 110 -5.01 -6.96 -12.84
CA TRP A 110 -4.18 -6.69 -11.69
C TRP A 110 -5.05 -6.53 -10.44
N TYR A 111 -4.63 -7.16 -9.35
CA TYR A 111 -5.25 -7.00 -8.03
C TYR A 111 -4.19 -6.49 -7.07
N ILE A 112 -4.42 -5.34 -6.47
CA ILE A 112 -3.49 -4.84 -5.44
C ILE A 112 -3.87 -5.49 -4.10
N ASP A 113 -2.89 -5.95 -3.38
CA ASP A 113 -3.08 -6.69 -2.12
C ASP A 113 -3.38 -5.74 -0.95
N TYR A 114 -4.55 -5.10 -1.01
CA TYR A 114 -4.98 -4.21 0.06
C TYR A 114 -5.24 -4.99 1.34
N VAL A 115 -4.84 -4.35 2.44
CA VAL A 115 -5.25 -4.74 3.78
C VAL A 115 -5.97 -3.55 4.37
N ARG A 116 -7.16 -3.78 4.89
CA ARG A 116 -7.97 -2.72 5.49
C ARG A 116 -8.04 -2.92 6.99
N ILE A 117 -8.05 -1.82 7.71
CA ILE A 117 -8.28 -1.81 9.14
C ILE A 117 -9.54 -1.01 9.41
N ARG A 118 -10.44 -1.56 10.22
CA ARG A 118 -11.72 -0.92 10.54
C ARG A 118 -11.91 -0.87 12.03
N PHE A 119 -12.32 0.30 12.52
CA PHE A 119 -12.63 0.52 13.92
C PHE A 119 -14.05 1.03 14.08
N ARG A 120 -14.70 0.54 15.11
CA ARG A 120 -15.91 1.16 15.63
C ARG A 120 -15.60 1.64 17.04
N ALA A 121 -15.69 2.93 17.23
CA ALA A 121 -15.39 3.55 18.53
C ALA A 121 -16.46 4.58 18.88
N VAL A 122 -16.71 4.74 20.16
CA VAL A 122 -17.66 5.72 20.67
C VAL A 122 -16.95 6.67 21.63
N LYS A 123 -17.31 7.93 21.60
CA LYS A 123 -16.73 8.91 22.49
C LYS A 123 -17.22 8.65 23.93
N TYR A 124 -16.33 8.72 24.89
CA TYR A 124 -16.68 8.61 26.29
C TYR A 124 -17.64 9.71 26.75
#